data_c37ef4bd1301e3850a13ad7a9e02efae
#
_entry.id   c37ef4bd1301e3850a13ad7a9e02efae
#
_cell.length_a   1.000
_cell.length_b   1.000
_cell.length_c   1.000
_cell.angle_alpha   90.00
_cell.angle_beta   90.00
_cell.angle_gamma   90.00
#
_symmetry.space_group_name_H-M   'P 1'
#
loop_
_entity.id
_entity.type
_entity.pdbx_description
1 polymer ?
#
loop_
_entity_poly.entity_id
_entity_poly.type
_entity_poly.pdbx_seq_one_letter_code
_entity_poly.pdbx_strand_id
1 'polypeptide(L)'
;DRMSTTAINSYISPGTAQYLRKLQGRVREVGLGTSVHIMQSNGGITGADTAAKRPVQTVLSGPAAGVIGGVALANQAGELNAITVDMGGTSTDVSLIDEDIKITNQGHIAGLPIAIPMADIHTIGAGGGSIAYVDQGGILQVGPLSAGAKPGPACYGLGGTQPTVTDANVVLKRLPANQLLAGSLAIDESKAITAILSIGRQLGLSATQTAEGIIAIANEHMAQALRLISIQRGFDPREFTLTCFGGAGGLHLCDLAEMLEISTAVIPLHSGVLSALGMLCAKPGRELVKTKLS
;
A
#
# COMPACT_ATOMS: atom_id res chain seq x y z
N ASP A 1 -17.01 -18.38 -7.86
CA ASP A 1 -15.95 -17.48 -8.31
C ASP A 1 -16.17 -16.93 -9.71
N ARG A 2 -16.45 -17.78 -10.75
CA ARG A 2 -16.68 -17.31 -12.12
C ARG A 2 -17.85 -16.33 -12.24
N MET A 3 -18.98 -16.64 -11.59
CA MET A 3 -20.16 -15.76 -11.59
C MET A 3 -19.85 -14.44 -10.93
N SER A 4 -19.20 -14.45 -9.77
CA SER A 4 -18.77 -13.24 -9.04
C SER A 4 -17.82 -12.39 -9.89
N THR A 5 -16.80 -12.99 -10.50
CA THR A 5 -15.86 -12.30 -11.39
C THR A 5 -16.58 -11.65 -12.58
N THR A 6 -17.53 -12.36 -13.19
CA THR A 6 -18.31 -11.85 -14.32
C THR A 6 -19.22 -10.69 -13.88
N ALA A 7 -19.88 -10.81 -12.74
CA ALA A 7 -20.73 -9.76 -12.18
C ALA A 7 -19.92 -8.49 -11.88
N ILE A 8 -18.76 -8.63 -11.22
CA ILE A 8 -17.85 -7.52 -10.95
C ILE A 8 -17.40 -6.87 -12.27
N ASN A 9 -16.95 -7.69 -13.25
CA ASN A 9 -16.56 -7.16 -14.56
C ASN A 9 -17.68 -6.33 -15.20
N SER A 10 -18.91 -6.86 -15.21
CA SER A 10 -20.06 -6.18 -15.78
C SER A 10 -20.39 -4.88 -15.06
N TYR A 11 -20.29 -4.87 -13.73
CA TYR A 11 -20.56 -3.69 -12.91
C TYR A 11 -19.57 -2.56 -13.18
N ILE A 12 -18.25 -2.85 -13.24
CA ILE A 12 -17.23 -1.81 -13.43
C ILE A 12 -17.03 -1.40 -14.90
N SER A 13 -17.45 -2.23 -15.88
CA SER A 13 -17.20 -2.02 -17.30
C SER A 13 -17.67 -0.65 -17.83
N PRO A 14 -18.89 -0.15 -17.55
CA PRO A 14 -19.34 1.11 -18.12
C PRO A 14 -18.48 2.29 -17.68
N GLY A 15 -18.18 2.38 -16.37
CA GLY A 15 -17.38 3.45 -15.79
C GLY A 15 -15.94 3.42 -16.29
N THR A 16 -15.30 2.24 -16.27
CA THR A 16 -13.93 2.08 -16.72
C THR A 16 -13.78 2.38 -18.21
N ALA A 17 -14.69 1.86 -19.05
CA ALA A 17 -14.65 2.12 -20.48
C ALA A 17 -14.84 3.62 -20.81
N GLN A 18 -15.72 4.32 -20.09
CA GLN A 18 -15.89 5.77 -20.26
C GLN A 18 -14.63 6.52 -19.84
N TYR A 19 -14.04 6.17 -18.70
CA TYR A 19 -12.81 6.79 -18.22
C TYR A 19 -11.68 6.62 -19.23
N LEU A 20 -11.43 5.40 -19.71
CA LEU A 20 -10.35 5.09 -20.64
C LEU A 20 -10.52 5.81 -21.97
N ARG A 21 -11.76 5.92 -22.52
CA ARG A 21 -12.02 6.72 -23.72
C ARG A 21 -11.70 8.19 -23.52
N LYS A 22 -12.09 8.78 -22.38
CA LYS A 22 -11.75 10.17 -22.04
C LYS A 22 -10.24 10.37 -21.91
N LEU A 23 -9.55 9.42 -21.26
CA LEU A 23 -8.10 9.46 -21.11
C LEU A 23 -7.40 9.44 -22.48
N GLN A 24 -7.77 8.50 -23.36
CA GLN A 24 -7.23 8.43 -24.73
C GLN A 24 -7.50 9.72 -25.53
N GLY A 25 -8.69 10.33 -25.39
CA GLY A 25 -9.01 11.60 -26.01
C GLY A 25 -8.06 12.73 -25.54
N ARG A 26 -7.90 12.89 -24.23
CA ARG A 26 -7.01 13.90 -23.65
C ARG A 26 -5.54 13.69 -24.04
N VAL A 27 -5.06 12.46 -24.09
CA VAL A 27 -3.68 12.15 -24.53
C VAL A 27 -3.46 12.59 -25.98
N ARG A 28 -4.45 12.40 -26.87
CA ARG A 28 -4.39 12.90 -28.25
C ARG A 28 -4.45 14.43 -28.34
N GLU A 29 -5.29 15.07 -27.54
CA GLU A 29 -5.45 16.54 -27.49
C GLU A 29 -4.14 17.24 -27.09
N VAL A 30 -3.33 16.64 -26.19
CA VAL A 30 -2.01 17.18 -25.81
C VAL A 30 -0.89 16.77 -26.77
N GLY A 31 -1.22 16.19 -27.93
CA GLY A 31 -0.25 15.87 -28.99
C GLY A 31 0.59 14.62 -28.74
N LEU A 32 0.27 13.82 -27.71
CA LEU A 32 0.94 12.53 -27.48
C LEU A 32 0.30 11.46 -28.38
N GLY A 33 0.90 11.22 -29.53
CA GLY A 33 0.43 10.24 -30.53
C GLY A 33 0.63 8.77 -30.17
N THR A 34 0.86 8.47 -28.91
CA THR A 34 1.17 7.12 -28.41
C THR A 34 -0.06 6.34 -27.95
N SER A 35 0.01 5.02 -28.02
CA SER A 35 -1.01 4.13 -27.44
C SER A 35 -0.99 4.22 -25.91
N VAL A 36 -2.16 4.35 -25.29
CA VAL A 36 -2.30 4.30 -23.83
C VAL A 36 -2.27 2.85 -23.39
N HIS A 37 -1.34 2.51 -22.51
CA HIS A 37 -1.26 1.19 -21.87
C HIS A 37 -1.78 1.28 -20.44
N ILE A 38 -2.44 0.22 -20.00
CA ILE A 38 -3.08 0.12 -18.68
C ILE A 38 -2.44 -1.04 -17.93
N MET A 39 -2.06 -0.79 -16.69
CA MET A 39 -1.54 -1.81 -15.78
C MET A 39 -2.62 -2.84 -15.43
N GLN A 40 -2.23 -4.11 -15.39
CA GLN A 40 -3.09 -5.22 -15.00
C GLN A 40 -2.76 -5.72 -13.59
N SER A 41 -3.70 -6.44 -13.00
CA SER A 41 -3.57 -7.05 -11.66
C SER A 41 -2.39 -8.02 -11.52
N ASN A 42 -1.99 -8.64 -12.63
CA ASN A 42 -0.86 -9.60 -12.68
C ASN A 42 0.52 -8.94 -12.90
N GLY A 43 0.60 -7.61 -12.89
CA GLY A 43 1.86 -6.90 -13.10
C GLY A 43 2.21 -6.63 -14.57
N GLY A 44 1.43 -7.11 -15.54
CA GLY A 44 1.60 -6.79 -16.96
C GLY A 44 0.89 -5.51 -17.38
N ILE A 45 1.15 -5.06 -18.61
CA ILE A 45 0.40 -3.95 -19.24
C ILE A 45 -0.34 -4.41 -20.48
N THR A 46 -1.49 -3.79 -20.75
CA THR A 46 -2.32 -4.04 -21.94
C THR A 46 -2.82 -2.72 -22.54
N GLY A 47 -3.21 -2.74 -23.81
CA GLY A 47 -3.80 -1.55 -24.44
C GLY A 47 -5.14 -1.16 -23.82
N ALA A 48 -5.44 0.14 -23.79
CA ALA A 48 -6.67 0.69 -23.17
C ALA A 48 -7.95 0.09 -23.71
N ASP A 49 -8.01 -0.24 -25.00
CA ASP A 49 -9.21 -0.88 -25.61
C ASP A 49 -9.44 -2.31 -25.11
N THR A 50 -8.37 -3.04 -24.84
CA THR A 50 -8.44 -4.37 -24.23
C THR A 50 -8.84 -4.27 -22.76
N ALA A 51 -8.26 -3.34 -22.00
CA ALA A 51 -8.62 -3.06 -20.63
C ALA A 51 -10.09 -2.65 -20.48
N ALA A 52 -10.62 -1.86 -21.40
CA ALA A 52 -12.03 -1.46 -21.42
C ALA A 52 -13.00 -2.64 -21.60
N LYS A 53 -12.59 -3.73 -22.28
CA LYS A 53 -13.39 -4.94 -22.46
C LYS A 53 -13.34 -5.89 -21.27
N ARG A 54 -12.24 -5.85 -20.51
CA ARG A 54 -12.00 -6.74 -19.35
C ARG A 54 -11.45 -5.95 -18.15
N PRO A 55 -12.21 -4.95 -17.66
CA PRO A 55 -11.68 -4.07 -16.61
C PRO A 55 -11.43 -4.79 -15.28
N VAL A 56 -12.03 -5.96 -15.04
CA VAL A 56 -11.73 -6.76 -13.86
C VAL A 56 -10.23 -7.12 -13.76
N GLN A 57 -9.52 -7.22 -14.89
CA GLN A 57 -8.08 -7.47 -14.91
C GLN A 57 -7.23 -6.26 -14.48
N THR A 58 -7.82 -5.10 -14.23
CA THR A 58 -7.12 -3.89 -13.79
C THR A 58 -7.33 -3.59 -12.30
N VAL A 59 -8.09 -4.43 -11.62
CA VAL A 59 -8.35 -4.29 -10.19
C VAL A 59 -7.05 -4.55 -9.41
N LEU A 60 -6.73 -3.71 -8.41
CA LEU A 60 -5.46 -3.77 -7.67
C LEU A 60 -4.19 -3.58 -8.54
N SER A 61 -4.34 -2.96 -9.71
CA SER A 61 -3.19 -2.70 -10.60
C SER A 61 -2.18 -1.69 -10.01
N GLY A 62 -2.61 -0.78 -9.13
CA GLY A 62 -1.71 0.13 -8.43
C GLY A 62 -0.72 -0.60 -7.51
N PRO A 63 -1.20 -1.41 -6.55
CA PRO A 63 -0.34 -2.28 -5.76
C PRO A 63 0.55 -3.21 -6.60
N ALA A 64 0.00 -3.84 -7.65
CA ALA A 64 0.78 -4.68 -8.56
C ALA A 64 1.93 -3.90 -9.23
N ALA A 65 1.70 -2.64 -9.61
CA ALA A 65 2.77 -1.78 -10.13
C ALA A 65 3.86 -1.50 -9.08
N GLY A 66 3.48 -1.32 -7.81
CA GLY A 66 4.42 -1.18 -6.70
C GLY A 66 5.33 -2.41 -6.56
N VAL A 67 4.75 -3.61 -6.64
CA VAL A 67 5.52 -4.87 -6.61
C VAL A 67 6.49 -4.95 -7.80
N ILE A 68 6.05 -4.62 -9.03
CA ILE A 68 6.93 -4.57 -10.21
C ILE A 68 8.08 -3.58 -10.01
N GLY A 69 7.80 -2.40 -9.43
CA GLY A 69 8.84 -1.44 -9.05
C GLY A 69 9.83 -2.02 -8.04
N GLY A 70 9.34 -2.77 -7.05
CA GLY A 70 10.15 -3.49 -6.08
C GLY A 70 11.07 -4.54 -6.74
N VAL A 71 10.52 -5.35 -7.66
CA VAL A 71 11.31 -6.32 -8.46
C VAL A 71 12.40 -5.62 -9.26
N ALA A 72 12.06 -4.52 -9.95
CA ALA A 72 13.04 -3.78 -10.76
C ALA A 72 14.21 -3.26 -9.91
N LEU A 73 13.91 -2.77 -8.71
CA LEU A 73 14.93 -2.30 -7.76
C LEU A 73 15.76 -3.43 -7.18
N ALA A 74 15.13 -4.53 -6.75
CA ALA A 74 15.80 -5.70 -6.23
C ALA A 74 16.80 -6.24 -7.27
N ASN A 75 16.37 -6.40 -8.52
CA ASN A 75 17.24 -6.81 -9.62
C ASN A 75 18.40 -5.83 -9.87
N GLN A 76 18.16 -4.52 -9.78
CA GLN A 76 19.20 -3.50 -9.93
C GLN A 76 20.22 -3.55 -8.79
N ALA A 77 19.80 -3.90 -7.59
CA ALA A 77 20.66 -4.08 -6.43
C ALA A 77 21.39 -5.44 -6.41
N GLY A 78 21.07 -6.35 -7.34
CA GLY A 78 21.60 -7.72 -7.33
C GLY A 78 20.90 -8.66 -6.34
N GLU A 79 19.77 -8.22 -5.77
CA GLU A 79 18.97 -8.98 -4.82
C GLU A 79 17.83 -9.66 -5.57
N LEU A 80 17.73 -10.98 -5.46
CA LEU A 80 16.68 -11.76 -6.13
C LEU A 80 15.45 -11.96 -5.22
N ASN A 81 15.66 -11.90 -3.90
CA ASN A 81 14.65 -12.14 -2.89
C ASN A 81 14.33 -10.85 -2.14
N ALA A 82 13.10 -10.41 -2.19
CA ALA A 82 12.66 -9.19 -1.51
C ALA A 82 11.26 -9.34 -0.90
N ILE A 83 11.06 -8.70 0.23
CA ILE A 83 9.74 -8.48 0.80
C ILE A 83 9.43 -6.99 0.63
N THR A 84 8.31 -6.69 -0.02
CA THR A 84 7.89 -5.31 -0.26
C THR A 84 6.83 -4.87 0.74
N VAL A 85 6.94 -3.62 1.17
CA VAL A 85 5.98 -2.95 2.05
C VAL A 85 5.63 -1.61 1.43
N ASP A 86 4.43 -1.48 0.90
CA ASP A 86 3.86 -0.21 0.42
C ASP A 86 2.91 0.35 1.48
N MET A 87 3.38 1.30 2.27
CA MET A 87 2.54 1.93 3.29
C MET A 87 2.11 3.32 2.86
N GLY A 88 0.82 3.43 2.62
CA GLY A 88 0.15 4.69 2.34
C GLY A 88 -0.49 5.34 3.57
N GLY A 89 -1.45 6.25 3.33
CA GLY A 89 -2.21 6.89 4.42
C GLY A 89 -3.28 5.99 5.03
N THR A 90 -3.78 4.98 4.32
CA THR A 90 -4.97 4.19 4.74
C THR A 90 -4.66 2.71 4.93
N SER A 91 -3.77 2.15 4.14
CA SER A 91 -3.45 0.73 4.10
C SER A 91 -1.96 0.49 3.92
N THR A 92 -1.57 -0.73 4.20
CA THR A 92 -0.25 -1.28 3.87
C THR A 92 -0.45 -2.52 3.03
N ASP A 93 0.22 -2.53 1.87
CA ASP A 93 0.27 -3.66 0.96
C ASP A 93 1.63 -4.35 1.09
N VAL A 94 1.62 -5.66 1.35
CA VAL A 94 2.85 -6.45 1.48
C VAL A 94 2.86 -7.57 0.45
N SER A 95 4.01 -7.83 -0.15
CA SER A 95 4.20 -8.96 -1.05
C SER A 95 5.60 -9.56 -0.91
N LEU A 96 5.73 -10.82 -1.33
CA LEU A 96 6.98 -11.57 -1.33
C LEU A 96 7.42 -11.82 -2.77
N ILE A 97 8.66 -11.48 -3.05
CA ILE A 97 9.36 -11.68 -4.32
C ILE A 97 10.43 -12.75 -4.08
N ASP A 98 10.34 -13.85 -4.78
CA ASP A 98 11.29 -14.95 -4.77
C ASP A 98 11.65 -15.22 -6.23
N GLU A 99 12.74 -14.59 -6.67
CA GLU A 99 13.21 -14.46 -8.07
C GLU A 99 12.24 -13.66 -8.97
N ASP A 100 10.93 -13.86 -8.83
CA ASP A 100 9.88 -13.15 -9.57
C ASP A 100 8.64 -12.92 -8.70
N ILE A 101 7.68 -12.16 -9.21
CA ILE A 101 6.42 -11.91 -8.51
C ILE A 101 5.62 -13.21 -8.37
N LYS A 102 5.06 -13.41 -7.21
CA LYS A 102 4.10 -14.50 -7.00
C LYS A 102 2.75 -14.11 -7.56
N ILE A 103 2.12 -15.01 -8.29
CA ILE A 103 0.78 -14.83 -8.88
C ILE A 103 -0.20 -15.75 -8.20
N THR A 104 -1.34 -15.20 -7.80
CA THR A 104 -2.49 -15.95 -7.29
C THR A 104 -3.69 -15.80 -8.22
N ASN A 105 -4.54 -16.82 -8.25
CA ASN A 105 -5.84 -16.78 -8.94
C ASN A 105 -7.02 -16.63 -7.95
N GLN A 106 -6.71 -16.40 -6.67
CA GLN A 106 -7.69 -16.29 -5.60
C GLN A 106 -7.56 -14.92 -4.94
N GLY A 107 -8.50 -14.05 -5.20
CA GLY A 107 -8.57 -12.73 -4.58
C GLY A 107 -9.97 -12.41 -4.09
N HIS A 108 -10.08 -11.34 -3.30
CA HIS A 108 -11.36 -10.82 -2.82
C HIS A 108 -11.39 -9.31 -3.02
N ILE A 109 -12.53 -8.79 -3.47
CA ILE A 109 -12.79 -7.36 -3.55
C ILE A 109 -14.13 -7.07 -2.87
N ALA A 110 -14.12 -6.19 -1.88
CA ALA A 110 -15.31 -5.88 -1.08
C ALA A 110 -16.02 -7.16 -0.55
N GLY A 111 -15.25 -8.17 -0.14
CA GLY A 111 -15.77 -9.46 0.35
C GLY A 111 -16.23 -10.44 -0.75
N LEU A 112 -16.17 -10.05 -2.02
CA LEU A 112 -16.55 -10.90 -3.15
C LEU A 112 -15.32 -11.61 -3.74
N PRO A 113 -15.38 -12.93 -3.99
CA PRO A 113 -14.27 -13.67 -4.57
C PRO A 113 -14.07 -13.32 -6.04
N ILE A 114 -12.81 -13.16 -6.44
CA ILE A 114 -12.38 -12.92 -7.82
C ILE A 114 -11.42 -14.02 -8.23
N ALA A 115 -11.65 -14.58 -9.43
CA ALA A 115 -10.79 -15.59 -10.04
C ALA A 115 -10.14 -15.03 -11.32
N ILE A 116 -9.11 -14.22 -11.15
CA ILE A 116 -8.21 -13.71 -12.19
C ILE A 116 -6.76 -13.82 -11.71
N PRO A 117 -5.78 -13.97 -12.61
CA PRO A 117 -4.38 -13.85 -12.23
C PRO A 117 -4.08 -12.45 -11.70
N MET A 118 -3.54 -12.37 -10.50
CA MET A 118 -3.13 -11.11 -9.86
C MET A 118 -1.84 -11.31 -9.06
N ALA A 119 -1.07 -10.25 -8.89
CA ALA A 119 0.04 -10.27 -7.96
C ALA A 119 -0.45 -10.67 -6.57
N ASP A 120 0.30 -11.56 -5.92
CA ASP A 120 -0.04 -12.04 -4.58
C ASP A 120 0.34 -10.98 -3.54
N ILE A 121 -0.62 -10.13 -3.24
CA ILE A 121 -0.49 -8.98 -2.34
C ILE A 121 -1.44 -9.18 -1.18
N HIS A 122 -0.91 -9.03 0.03
CA HIS A 122 -1.72 -9.02 1.25
C HIS A 122 -1.86 -7.58 1.74
N THR A 123 -3.11 -7.11 1.84
CA THR A 123 -3.44 -5.75 2.27
C THR A 123 -3.99 -5.76 3.69
N ILE A 124 -3.46 -4.88 4.52
CA ILE A 124 -3.98 -4.63 5.87
C ILE A 124 -4.44 -3.17 6.01
N GLY A 125 -5.48 -2.97 6.83
CA GLY A 125 -6.01 -1.64 7.16
C GLY A 125 -5.13 -0.90 8.18
N ALA A 126 -3.82 -0.86 7.95
CA ALA A 126 -2.85 -0.13 8.74
C ALA A 126 -2.09 0.84 7.84
N GLY A 127 -2.17 2.13 8.12
CA GLY A 127 -1.50 3.18 7.34
C GLY A 127 -1.23 4.39 8.22
N GLY A 128 -0.61 5.43 7.65
CA GLY A 128 -0.28 6.66 8.40
C GLY A 128 -1.48 7.35 9.02
N GLY A 129 -2.67 7.23 8.42
CA GLY A 129 -3.92 7.77 8.92
C GLY A 129 -4.69 6.84 9.85
N SER A 130 -4.18 5.65 10.19
CA SER A 130 -4.85 4.75 11.13
C SER A 130 -5.06 5.42 12.47
N ILE A 131 -6.33 5.41 12.92
CA ILE A 131 -6.75 6.11 14.13
C ILE A 131 -6.38 5.28 15.36
N ALA A 132 -5.75 5.91 16.35
CA ALA A 132 -5.53 5.32 17.64
C ALA A 132 -6.66 5.68 18.61
N TYR A 133 -7.05 4.72 19.43
CA TYR A 133 -8.12 4.91 20.43
C TYR A 133 -7.91 3.98 21.62
N VAL A 134 -8.60 4.28 22.73
CA VAL A 134 -8.66 3.40 23.90
C VAL A 134 -9.97 2.65 23.84
N ASP A 135 -9.92 1.32 23.90
CA ASP A 135 -11.13 0.48 23.87
C ASP A 135 -11.85 0.46 25.23
N GLN A 136 -12.97 -0.25 25.29
CA GLN A 136 -13.78 -0.37 26.53
C GLN A 136 -13.03 -1.05 27.69
N GLY A 137 -11.99 -1.80 27.39
CA GLY A 137 -11.11 -2.45 28.38
C GLY A 137 -9.98 -1.55 28.86
N GLY A 138 -9.88 -0.32 28.38
CA GLY A 138 -8.78 0.60 28.71
C GLY A 138 -7.46 0.29 27.96
N ILE A 139 -7.51 -0.46 26.85
CA ILE A 139 -6.34 -0.87 26.09
C ILE A 139 -6.20 0.01 24.86
N LEU A 140 -4.96 0.44 24.57
CA LEU A 140 -4.62 1.19 23.37
C LEU A 140 -4.78 0.29 22.12
N GLN A 141 -5.49 0.80 21.13
CA GLN A 141 -5.73 0.17 19.84
C GLN A 141 -5.34 1.11 18.70
N VAL A 142 -4.97 0.55 17.53
CA VAL A 142 -4.65 1.30 16.31
C VAL A 142 -5.36 0.69 15.11
N GLY A 143 -6.16 1.49 14.40
CA GLY A 143 -6.96 1.01 13.26
C GLY A 143 -8.14 0.11 13.70
N PRO A 144 -8.82 -0.57 12.76
CA PRO A 144 -8.65 -0.49 11.31
C PRO A 144 -9.20 0.80 10.69
N LEU A 145 -9.88 1.66 11.47
CA LEU A 145 -10.41 2.93 10.98
C LEU A 145 -9.27 3.90 10.65
N SER A 146 -9.43 4.63 9.55
CA SER A 146 -8.48 5.64 9.10
C SER A 146 -9.13 7.01 9.01
N ALA A 147 -8.39 8.05 9.38
CA ALA A 147 -8.80 9.44 9.18
C ALA A 147 -8.84 9.83 7.69
N GLY A 148 -8.31 8.98 6.81
CA GLY A 148 -8.26 9.22 5.37
C GLY A 148 -7.44 10.45 5.00
N ALA A 149 -7.73 11.01 3.82
CA ALA A 149 -7.12 12.25 3.36
C ALA A 149 -7.83 13.49 3.91
N LYS A 150 -9.13 13.38 4.18
CA LYS A 150 -9.98 14.45 4.76
C LYS A 150 -10.94 13.82 5.78
N PRO A 151 -10.95 14.33 7.02
CA PRO A 151 -10.15 15.44 7.52
C PRO A 151 -8.65 15.13 7.66
N GLY A 152 -8.23 13.85 7.64
CA GLY A 152 -6.87 13.42 7.77
C GLY A 152 -6.31 13.47 9.20
N PRO A 153 -5.02 13.18 9.39
CA PRO A 153 -4.28 13.35 10.63
C PRO A 153 -4.47 14.74 11.24
N ALA A 154 -4.47 14.84 12.57
CA ALA A 154 -4.64 16.11 13.27
C ALA A 154 -3.56 17.13 12.90
N CYS A 155 -2.31 16.66 12.73
CA CYS A 155 -1.17 17.49 12.34
C CYS A 155 -1.30 18.12 10.95
N TYR A 156 -2.20 17.67 10.09
CA TYR A 156 -2.44 18.29 8.78
C TYR A 156 -3.22 19.60 8.87
N GLY A 157 -3.87 19.88 9.99
CA GLY A 157 -4.61 21.11 10.20
C GLY A 157 -5.89 21.26 9.36
N LEU A 158 -6.36 20.18 8.72
CA LEU A 158 -7.52 20.16 7.83
C LEU A 158 -8.85 19.78 8.53
N GLY A 159 -8.86 19.86 9.87
CA GLY A 159 -10.05 19.57 10.70
C GLY A 159 -10.02 18.20 11.38
N GLY A 160 -9.01 17.38 11.17
CA GLY A 160 -8.76 16.15 11.93
C GLY A 160 -8.48 16.44 13.41
N THR A 161 -9.05 15.64 14.31
CA THR A 161 -8.86 15.77 15.76
C THR A 161 -8.48 14.46 16.44
N GLN A 162 -8.70 13.34 15.76
CA GLN A 162 -8.36 12.01 16.26
C GLN A 162 -6.86 11.72 16.09
N PRO A 163 -6.20 11.11 17.09
CA PRO A 163 -4.79 10.76 16.98
C PRO A 163 -4.58 9.66 15.96
N THR A 164 -3.53 9.80 15.15
CA THR A 164 -3.18 8.83 14.10
C THR A 164 -1.72 8.39 14.21
N VAL A 165 -1.34 7.36 13.45
CA VAL A 165 0.06 6.93 13.31
C VAL A 165 0.94 8.07 12.79
N THR A 166 0.44 8.93 11.88
CA THR A 166 1.17 10.11 11.40
C THR A 166 1.41 11.11 12.54
N ASP A 167 0.40 11.38 13.38
CA ASP A 167 0.57 12.27 14.53
C ASP A 167 1.59 11.72 15.53
N ALA A 168 1.61 10.40 15.75
CA ALA A 168 2.61 9.74 16.59
C ALA A 168 4.02 9.91 16.02
N ASN A 169 4.22 9.74 14.71
CA ASN A 169 5.50 9.98 14.05
C ASN A 169 5.97 11.44 14.15
N VAL A 170 5.04 12.41 14.13
CA VAL A 170 5.36 13.84 14.35
C VAL A 170 5.81 14.07 15.80
N VAL A 171 5.09 13.53 16.79
CA VAL A 171 5.45 13.65 18.21
C VAL A 171 6.81 13.04 18.50
N LEU A 172 7.13 11.90 17.89
CA LEU A 172 8.44 11.23 18.01
C LEU A 172 9.55 11.84 17.16
N LYS A 173 9.26 12.94 16.43
CA LYS A 173 10.21 13.62 15.54
C LYS A 173 10.73 12.74 14.37
N ARG A 174 10.10 11.63 14.10
CA ARG A 174 10.38 10.80 12.90
C ARG A 174 9.92 11.51 11.63
N LEU A 175 8.83 12.29 11.72
CA LEU A 175 8.34 13.17 10.67
C LEU A 175 8.56 14.63 11.12
N PRO A 176 9.49 15.37 10.49
CA PRO A 176 9.83 16.73 10.93
C PRO A 176 8.73 17.74 10.58
N ALA A 177 8.29 18.54 11.56
CA ALA A 177 7.25 19.56 11.38
C ALA A 177 7.74 20.83 10.68
N ASN A 178 9.05 21.03 10.52
CA ASN A 178 9.65 22.20 9.88
C ASN A 178 9.77 22.08 8.34
N GLN A 179 9.29 20.98 7.77
CA GLN A 179 9.29 20.73 6.33
C GLN A 179 7.86 20.63 5.81
N LEU A 180 7.67 21.00 4.55
CA LEU A 180 6.38 20.82 3.88
C LEU A 180 6.24 19.38 3.41
N LEU A 181 5.20 18.69 3.86
CA LEU A 181 4.86 17.37 3.35
C LEU A 181 4.37 17.50 1.90
N ALA A 182 4.90 16.67 1.02
CA ALA A 182 4.62 16.74 -0.43
C ALA A 182 4.78 18.16 -1.04
N GLY A 183 5.69 18.97 -0.48
CA GLY A 183 6.03 20.29 -0.98
C GLY A 183 4.99 21.40 -0.74
N SER A 184 3.84 21.09 -0.11
CA SER A 184 2.77 22.07 0.08
C SER A 184 2.05 22.05 1.42
N LEU A 185 2.05 20.93 2.15
CA LEU A 185 1.30 20.77 3.39
C LEU A 185 2.20 21.04 4.61
N ALA A 186 1.91 22.11 5.34
CA ALA A 186 2.58 22.39 6.61
C ALA A 186 2.08 21.43 7.71
N ILE A 187 3.02 20.91 8.50
CA ILE A 187 2.73 20.02 9.62
C ILE A 187 2.59 20.85 10.90
N ASP A 188 1.48 20.71 11.61
CA ASP A 188 1.21 21.35 12.89
C ASP A 188 1.48 20.36 14.05
N GLU A 189 2.66 20.46 14.64
CA GLU A 189 3.08 19.61 15.75
C GLU A 189 2.17 19.78 16.98
N SER A 190 1.67 20.99 17.24
CA SER A 190 0.86 21.27 18.42
C SER A 190 -0.48 20.52 18.37
N LYS A 191 -1.04 20.37 17.18
CA LYS A 191 -2.25 19.57 16.94
C LYS A 191 -1.98 18.07 17.10
N ALA A 192 -0.82 17.59 16.63
CA ALA A 192 -0.42 16.20 16.86
C ALA A 192 -0.32 15.90 18.36
N ILE A 193 0.40 16.74 19.13
CA ILE A 193 0.54 16.57 20.57
C ILE A 193 -0.82 16.60 21.26
N THR A 194 -1.70 17.54 20.90
CA THR A 194 -3.04 17.65 21.47
C THR A 194 -3.88 16.38 21.21
N ALA A 195 -3.86 15.87 19.97
CA ALA A 195 -4.57 14.65 19.61
C ALA A 195 -4.02 13.43 20.37
N ILE A 196 -2.70 13.25 20.43
CA ILE A 196 -2.07 12.13 21.15
C ILE A 196 -2.39 12.20 22.66
N LEU A 197 -2.33 13.39 23.27
CA LEU A 197 -2.65 13.57 24.69
C LEU A 197 -4.14 13.31 25.01
N SER A 198 -5.03 13.38 24.04
CA SER A 198 -6.47 13.08 24.28
C SER A 198 -6.69 11.64 24.74
N ILE A 199 -5.89 10.70 24.24
CA ILE A 199 -5.92 9.30 24.67
C ILE A 199 -4.83 9.00 25.72
N GLY A 200 -3.68 9.68 25.69
CA GLY A 200 -2.62 9.52 26.68
C GLY A 200 -3.11 9.79 28.11
N ARG A 201 -3.94 10.80 28.32
CA ARG A 201 -4.55 11.10 29.63
C ARG A 201 -5.43 9.97 30.16
N GLN A 202 -6.12 9.25 29.30
CA GLN A 202 -6.94 8.09 29.68
C GLN A 202 -6.07 6.92 30.14
N LEU A 203 -4.88 6.81 29.58
CA LEU A 203 -3.90 5.75 29.87
C LEU A 203 -2.91 6.13 30.98
N GLY A 204 -2.92 7.38 31.46
CA GLY A 204 -1.92 7.89 32.42
C GLY A 204 -0.52 8.04 31.82
N LEU A 205 -0.41 8.23 30.49
CA LEU A 205 0.83 8.29 29.75
C LEU A 205 1.13 9.71 29.24
N SER A 206 2.41 10.02 29.09
CA SER A 206 2.88 11.24 28.39
C SER A 206 2.60 11.14 26.87
N ALA A 207 2.71 12.27 26.16
CA ALA A 207 2.55 12.28 24.71
C ALA A 207 3.56 11.34 24.01
N THR A 208 4.82 11.36 24.45
CA THR A 208 5.89 10.50 23.90
C THR A 208 5.60 9.03 24.13
N GLN A 209 5.26 8.61 25.35
CA GLN A 209 4.93 7.24 25.67
C GLN A 209 3.71 6.74 24.91
N THR A 210 2.69 7.59 24.75
CA THR A 210 1.50 7.26 23.96
C THR A 210 1.84 7.10 22.50
N ALA A 211 2.65 7.99 21.94
CA ALA A 211 3.10 7.91 20.54
C ALA A 211 3.94 6.65 20.29
N GLU A 212 4.86 6.31 21.21
CA GLU A 212 5.65 5.05 21.15
C GLU A 212 4.72 3.82 21.13
N GLY A 213 3.71 3.79 22.02
CA GLY A 213 2.72 2.72 22.04
C GLY A 213 1.93 2.58 20.73
N ILE A 214 1.53 3.70 20.13
CA ILE A 214 0.85 3.72 18.82
C ILE A 214 1.73 3.12 17.73
N ILE A 215 3.00 3.54 17.67
CA ILE A 215 3.95 3.03 16.67
C ILE A 215 4.23 1.54 16.88
N ALA A 216 4.41 1.11 18.13
CA ALA A 216 4.63 -0.31 18.44
C ALA A 216 3.47 -1.19 17.95
N ILE A 217 2.22 -0.78 18.19
CA ILE A 217 1.03 -1.53 17.72
C ILE A 217 0.95 -1.52 16.19
N ALA A 218 1.18 -0.37 15.55
CA ALA A 218 1.16 -0.27 14.09
C ALA A 218 2.23 -1.19 13.46
N ASN A 219 3.44 -1.20 14.03
CA ASN A 219 4.53 -2.05 13.56
C ASN A 219 4.21 -3.54 13.76
N GLU A 220 3.59 -3.92 14.89
CA GLU A 220 3.19 -5.31 15.10
C GLU A 220 2.14 -5.78 14.09
N HIS A 221 1.14 -4.94 13.75
CA HIS A 221 0.18 -5.27 12.68
C HIS A 221 0.87 -5.51 11.34
N MET A 222 1.85 -4.67 10.97
CA MET A 222 2.63 -4.84 9.75
C MET A 222 3.53 -6.09 9.83
N ALA A 223 4.21 -6.32 10.95
CA ALA A 223 5.05 -7.50 11.15
C ALA A 223 4.23 -8.81 11.06
N GLN A 224 3.00 -8.82 11.59
CA GLN A 224 2.09 -9.96 11.42
C GLN A 224 1.74 -10.22 9.96
N ALA A 225 1.46 -9.17 9.19
CA ALA A 225 1.21 -9.30 7.75
C ALA A 225 2.44 -9.85 7.00
N LEU A 226 3.64 -9.40 7.38
CA LEU A 226 4.90 -9.89 6.80
C LEU A 226 5.16 -11.36 7.15
N ARG A 227 4.90 -11.78 8.39
CA ARG A 227 4.97 -13.19 8.80
C ARG A 227 3.96 -14.06 8.06
N LEU A 228 2.76 -13.53 7.75
CA LEU A 228 1.74 -14.25 6.99
C LEU A 228 2.21 -14.58 5.56
N ILE A 229 2.86 -13.64 4.89
CA ILE A 229 3.32 -13.85 3.51
C ILE A 229 4.67 -14.56 3.40
N SER A 230 5.43 -14.66 4.48
CA SER A 230 6.72 -15.31 4.54
C SER A 230 6.66 -16.63 5.36
N ILE A 231 6.74 -16.56 6.67
CA ILE A 231 6.86 -17.73 7.56
C ILE A 231 5.72 -18.73 7.37
N GLN A 232 4.47 -18.25 7.27
CA GLN A 232 3.32 -19.15 7.09
C GLN A 232 3.29 -19.81 5.72
N ARG A 233 4.07 -19.31 4.76
CA ARG A 233 4.25 -19.90 3.43
C ARG A 233 5.56 -20.68 3.28
N GLY A 234 6.31 -20.84 4.37
CA GLY A 234 7.54 -21.62 4.40
C GLY A 234 8.81 -20.87 3.99
N PHE A 235 8.74 -19.52 3.93
CA PHE A 235 9.91 -18.68 3.65
C PHE A 235 10.49 -18.10 4.93
N ASP A 236 11.80 -18.09 5.06
CA ASP A 236 12.51 -17.41 6.14
C ASP A 236 12.73 -15.94 5.78
N PRO A 237 12.10 -14.96 6.45
CA PRO A 237 12.23 -13.55 6.12
C PRO A 237 13.68 -13.04 6.20
N ARG A 238 14.57 -13.71 6.97
CA ARG A 238 15.97 -13.34 7.11
C ARG A 238 16.79 -13.53 5.82
N GLU A 239 16.26 -14.31 4.87
CA GLU A 239 16.86 -14.56 3.56
C GLU A 239 16.41 -13.52 2.51
N PHE A 240 15.62 -12.53 2.92
CA PHE A 240 15.02 -11.52 2.04
C PHE A 240 15.51 -10.11 2.39
N THR A 241 15.53 -9.25 1.39
CA THR A 241 15.72 -7.80 1.55
C THR A 241 14.38 -7.13 1.79
N LEU A 242 14.24 -6.36 2.87
CA LEU A 242 13.04 -5.60 3.15
C LEU A 242 13.04 -4.28 2.36
N THR A 243 12.09 -4.11 1.44
CA THR A 243 11.97 -2.89 0.63
C THR A 243 10.70 -2.14 1.01
N CYS A 244 10.84 -0.99 1.67
CA CYS A 244 9.73 -0.14 2.06
C CYS A 244 9.56 1.05 1.12
N PHE A 245 8.33 1.29 0.69
CA PHE A 245 7.95 2.45 -0.10
C PHE A 245 6.54 2.95 0.27
N GLY A 246 5.95 3.82 -0.57
CA GLY A 246 4.77 4.58 -0.19
C GLY A 246 5.13 5.80 0.67
N GLY A 247 4.12 6.60 1.00
CA GLY A 247 4.33 7.86 1.72
C GLY A 247 4.75 7.72 3.18
N ALA A 248 4.50 6.57 3.82
CA ALA A 248 4.76 6.34 5.24
C ALA A 248 5.74 5.19 5.52
N GLY A 249 5.96 4.27 4.55
CA GLY A 249 6.71 3.04 4.78
C GLY A 249 8.12 3.24 5.35
N GLY A 250 8.83 4.26 4.88
CA GLY A 250 10.18 4.55 5.36
C GLY A 250 10.30 4.87 6.85
N LEU A 251 9.23 5.36 7.50
CA LEU A 251 9.20 5.70 8.92
C LEU A 251 9.18 4.46 9.82
N HIS A 252 8.87 3.30 9.27
CA HIS A 252 8.69 2.03 9.99
C HIS A 252 9.75 0.97 9.62
N LEU A 253 10.55 1.23 8.57
CA LEU A 253 11.46 0.25 7.97
C LEU A 253 12.41 -0.40 8.98
N CYS A 254 13.12 0.41 9.78
CA CYS A 254 14.12 -0.10 10.72
C CYS A 254 13.47 -0.97 11.80
N ASP A 255 12.36 -0.51 12.37
CA ASP A 255 11.62 -1.25 13.39
C ASP A 255 11.14 -2.60 12.83
N LEU A 256 10.62 -2.63 11.58
CA LEU A 256 10.15 -3.87 10.93
C LEU A 256 11.30 -4.82 10.61
N ALA A 257 12.45 -4.31 10.16
CA ALA A 257 13.63 -5.12 9.89
C ALA A 257 14.14 -5.79 11.18
N GLU A 258 14.21 -5.04 12.30
CA GLU A 258 14.59 -5.58 13.60
C GLU A 258 13.59 -6.64 14.10
N MET A 259 12.27 -6.39 14.00
CA MET A 259 11.23 -7.33 14.44
C MET A 259 11.22 -8.66 13.67
N LEU A 260 11.73 -8.67 12.45
CA LEU A 260 11.80 -9.85 11.58
C LEU A 260 13.22 -10.40 11.42
N GLU A 261 14.20 -9.81 12.10
CA GLU A 261 15.62 -10.15 12.01
C GLU A 261 16.17 -10.08 10.58
N ILE A 262 15.63 -9.16 9.77
CA ILE A 262 16.08 -8.94 8.40
C ILE A 262 17.32 -8.03 8.41
N SER A 263 18.41 -8.52 7.85
CA SER A 263 19.70 -7.83 7.87
C SER A 263 19.83 -6.68 6.88
N THR A 264 19.07 -6.73 5.78
CA THR A 264 19.15 -5.75 4.70
C THR A 264 17.78 -5.09 4.47
N ALA A 265 17.77 -3.76 4.56
CA ALA A 265 16.56 -2.97 4.39
C ALA A 265 16.83 -1.79 3.43
N VAL A 266 15.90 -1.55 2.50
CA VAL A 266 16.06 -0.56 1.41
C VAL A 266 14.87 0.37 1.34
N ILE A 267 15.15 1.67 1.21
CA ILE A 267 14.17 2.69 0.82
C ILE A 267 14.56 3.19 -0.56
N PRO A 268 13.71 3.02 -1.58
CA PRO A 268 13.96 3.57 -2.91
C PRO A 268 14.05 5.10 -2.90
N LEU A 269 14.92 5.67 -3.72
CA LEU A 269 15.04 7.12 -3.86
C LEU A 269 13.70 7.79 -4.20
N HIS A 270 12.88 7.10 -4.99
CA HIS A 270 11.54 7.56 -5.41
C HIS A 270 10.42 6.78 -4.71
N SER A 271 10.57 6.49 -3.41
CA SER A 271 9.65 5.66 -2.64
C SER A 271 8.18 6.12 -2.73
N GLY A 272 7.91 7.42 -2.74
CA GLY A 272 6.56 7.96 -2.83
C GLY A 272 5.86 7.76 -4.19
N VAL A 273 6.61 7.38 -5.24
CA VAL A 273 6.10 7.18 -6.61
C VAL A 273 6.58 5.86 -7.23
N LEU A 274 6.97 4.90 -6.42
CA LEU A 274 7.52 3.63 -6.90
C LEU A 274 6.53 2.86 -7.79
N SER A 275 5.23 2.91 -7.50
CA SER A 275 4.21 2.31 -8.35
C SER A 275 4.18 2.91 -9.76
N ALA A 276 4.46 4.23 -9.89
CA ALA A 276 4.59 4.86 -11.22
C ALA A 276 5.85 4.37 -11.95
N LEU A 277 6.96 4.21 -11.24
CA LEU A 277 8.19 3.61 -11.81
C LEU A 277 7.93 2.16 -12.25
N GLY A 278 7.22 1.38 -11.44
CA GLY A 278 6.84 0.01 -11.77
C GLY A 278 6.01 -0.10 -13.04
N MET A 279 5.10 0.86 -13.29
CA MET A 279 4.37 0.92 -14.57
C MET A 279 5.30 1.12 -15.77
N LEU A 280 6.38 1.87 -15.62
CA LEU A 280 7.38 2.05 -16.68
C LEU A 280 8.25 0.80 -16.91
N CYS A 281 8.45 -0.01 -15.87
CA CYS A 281 9.20 -1.26 -15.93
C CYS A 281 8.33 -2.46 -16.37
N ALA A 282 7.01 -2.32 -16.34
CA ALA A 282 6.08 -3.40 -16.63
C ALA A 282 6.16 -3.85 -18.10
N LYS A 283 6.13 -5.16 -18.32
CA LYS A 283 6.19 -5.74 -19.66
C LYS A 283 4.78 -5.95 -20.24
N PRO A 284 4.61 -5.80 -21.57
CA PRO A 284 3.36 -6.20 -22.22
C PRO A 284 3.11 -7.68 -21.97
N GLY A 285 1.93 -7.99 -21.47
CA GLY A 285 1.49 -9.35 -21.17
C GLY A 285 0.20 -9.69 -21.89
N ARG A 286 0.06 -10.95 -22.28
CA ARG A 286 -1.20 -11.51 -22.79
C ARG A 286 -1.52 -12.76 -22.01
N GLU A 287 -2.68 -12.75 -21.38
CA GLU A 287 -3.21 -13.93 -20.68
C GLU A 287 -3.96 -14.84 -21.64
N LEU A 288 -3.62 -16.10 -21.64
CA LEU A 288 -4.30 -17.16 -22.36
C LEU A 288 -4.82 -18.19 -21.35
N VAL A 289 -6.12 -18.29 -21.22
CA VAL A 289 -6.77 -19.26 -20.33
C VAL A 289 -7.45 -20.34 -21.16
N LYS A 290 -7.14 -21.61 -20.90
CA LYS A 290 -7.79 -22.77 -21.51
C LYS A 290 -8.33 -23.67 -20.40
N THR A 291 -9.66 -23.90 -20.42
CA THR A 291 -10.27 -24.90 -19.54
C THR A 291 -10.15 -26.28 -20.19
N LYS A 292 -9.55 -27.22 -19.46
CA LYS A 292 -9.58 -28.65 -19.82
C LYS A 292 -10.49 -29.35 -18.82
N LEU A 293 -11.63 -29.85 -19.31
CA LEU A 293 -12.48 -30.74 -18.53
C LEU A 293 -11.89 -32.14 -18.67
N SER A 294 -11.49 -32.75 -17.56
CA SER A 294 -11.09 -34.15 -17.46
C SER A 294 -12.26 -34.98 -17.00
#